data_577faaeab6d8c08209c7dcd6eff813d0
#
_entry.id   577faaeab6d8c08209c7dcd6eff813d0
#
_cell.length_a   1.000
_cell.length_b   1.000
_cell.length_c   1.000
_cell.angle_alpha   90.00
_cell.angle_beta   90.00
_cell.angle_gamma   90.00
#
_symmetry.space_group_name_H-M   'P 1'
#
loop_
_entity.id
_entity.type
_entity.pdbx_description
1 polymer ?
#
loop_
_entity_poly.entity_id
_entity_poly.type
_entity_poly.pdbx_seq_one_letter_code
_entity_poly.pdbx_strand_id
1 'polypeptide(L)'
;MYGIYLTVVGVMTLAGPKLMAEGQYLALTGGELSSYLAESAAAAGLLLLTFQAFAAMLVLVGVFKMFIALFPFRKGEKWSWWVLLVIGVIAYGFMVPYSFIIGSMMTIAVTVIALILWLIALLVPARAMLSAKQ
;
A
#
# COMPACT_ATOMS: atom_id res chain seq x y z
N MET A 1 10.90 -3.32 6.23
CA MET A 1 10.74 -3.85 4.86
C MET A 1 9.46 -3.34 4.17
N TYR A 2 8.26 -3.51 4.76
CA TYR A 2 7.01 -3.09 4.09
C TYR A 2 6.90 -1.58 3.79
N GLY A 3 7.41 -0.70 4.66
CA GLY A 3 7.45 0.74 4.38
C GLY A 3 8.30 1.08 3.15
N ILE A 4 9.44 0.41 2.99
CA ILE A 4 10.31 0.56 1.81
C ILE A 4 9.57 0.12 0.54
N TYR A 5 8.88 -1.03 0.59
CA TYR A 5 8.08 -1.52 -0.53
C TYR A 5 7.02 -0.51 -0.97
N LEU A 6 6.23 0.04 -0.03
CA LEU A 6 5.22 1.06 -0.34
C LEU A 6 5.83 2.32 -0.95
N THR A 7 6.97 2.76 -0.42
CA THR A 7 7.67 3.93 -0.95
C THR A 7 8.15 3.68 -2.38
N VAL A 8 8.76 2.52 -2.64
CA VAL A 8 9.26 2.16 -3.97
C VAL A 8 8.11 2.05 -4.97
N VAL A 9 7.02 1.34 -4.63
CA VAL A 9 5.84 1.22 -5.48
C VAL A 9 5.22 2.59 -5.74
N GLY A 10 5.09 3.44 -4.72
CA GLY A 10 4.58 4.79 -4.87
C GLY A 10 5.43 5.64 -5.81
N VAL A 11 6.75 5.62 -5.66
CA VAL A 11 7.68 6.34 -6.54
C VAL A 11 7.58 5.83 -7.98
N MET A 12 7.56 4.52 -8.18
CA MET A 12 7.40 3.93 -9.52
C MET A 12 6.07 4.34 -10.17
N THR A 13 4.98 4.36 -9.40
CA THR A 13 3.67 4.79 -9.90
C THR A 13 3.63 6.29 -10.20
N LEU A 14 4.33 7.14 -9.41
CA LEU A 14 4.47 8.57 -9.71
C LEU A 14 5.26 8.81 -11.01
N ALA A 15 6.32 8.04 -11.22
CA ALA A 15 7.16 8.16 -12.41
C ALA A 15 6.47 7.62 -13.68
N GLY A 16 5.62 6.59 -13.54
CA GLY A 16 4.93 5.94 -14.66
C GLY A 16 3.48 5.56 -14.32
N PRO A 17 2.58 6.53 -14.08
CA PRO A 17 1.20 6.23 -13.68
C PRO A 17 0.44 5.44 -14.75
N LYS A 18 0.79 5.64 -16.01
CA LYS A 18 0.20 4.94 -17.15
C LYS A 18 0.47 3.43 -17.12
N LEU A 19 1.69 3.04 -16.79
CA LEU A 19 2.10 1.63 -16.73
C LEU A 19 1.32 0.85 -15.64
N MET A 20 1.13 1.47 -14.47
CA MET A 20 0.37 0.87 -13.38
C MET A 20 -1.13 0.84 -13.67
N ALA A 21 -1.67 1.91 -14.27
CA ALA A 21 -3.06 1.98 -14.69
C ALA A 21 -3.38 0.92 -15.76
N GLU A 22 -2.49 0.69 -16.71
CA GLU A 22 -2.67 -0.29 -17.79
C GLU A 22 -2.82 -1.72 -17.26
N GLY A 23 -1.94 -2.14 -16.34
CA GLY A 23 -2.03 -3.46 -15.72
C GLY A 23 -3.32 -3.69 -14.94
N GLN A 24 -3.80 -2.68 -14.21
CA GLN A 24 -5.04 -2.79 -13.44
C GLN A 24 -6.28 -2.72 -14.34
N TYR A 25 -6.28 -1.86 -15.35
CA TYR A 25 -7.37 -1.74 -16.31
C TYR A 25 -7.55 -3.04 -17.11
N LEU A 26 -6.46 -3.60 -17.61
CA LEU A 26 -6.47 -4.90 -18.30
C LEU A 26 -7.02 -6.01 -17.40
N ALA A 27 -6.62 -6.05 -16.13
CA ALA A 27 -7.09 -7.06 -15.19
C ALA A 27 -8.60 -6.95 -14.88
N LEU A 28 -9.14 -5.71 -14.86
CA LEU A 28 -10.55 -5.47 -14.56
C LEU A 28 -11.48 -5.65 -15.76
N THR A 29 -11.04 -5.23 -16.95
CA THR A 29 -11.91 -5.10 -18.13
C THR A 29 -11.59 -6.09 -19.24
N GLY A 30 -10.37 -6.69 -19.22
CA GLY A 30 -9.86 -7.48 -20.31
C GLY A 30 -9.49 -6.68 -21.57
N GLY A 31 -9.66 -5.35 -21.54
CA GLY A 31 -9.40 -4.44 -22.65
C GLY A 31 -8.10 -3.65 -22.48
N GLU A 32 -7.66 -2.98 -23.55
CA GLU A 32 -6.49 -2.11 -23.51
C GLU A 32 -6.86 -0.71 -22.99
N LEU A 33 -6.09 -0.18 -22.04
CA LEU A 33 -6.26 1.17 -21.53
C LEU A 33 -6.10 2.23 -22.62
N SER A 34 -5.27 1.98 -23.63
CA SER A 34 -5.01 2.87 -24.75
C SER A 34 -6.28 3.22 -25.53
N SER A 35 -7.17 2.26 -25.75
CA SER A 35 -8.45 2.48 -26.44
C SER A 35 -9.38 3.38 -25.62
N TYR A 36 -9.47 3.16 -24.31
CA TYR A 36 -10.26 3.99 -23.41
C TYR A 36 -9.73 5.42 -23.30
N LEU A 37 -8.40 5.59 -23.25
CA LEU A 37 -7.76 6.91 -23.20
C LEU A 37 -7.97 7.71 -24.51
N ALA A 38 -8.16 7.03 -25.64
CA ALA A 38 -8.45 7.66 -26.93
C ALA A 38 -9.89 8.20 -27.04
N GLU A 39 -10.85 7.59 -26.34
CA GLU A 39 -12.27 7.98 -26.38
C GLU A 39 -12.55 9.30 -25.66
N SER A 40 -11.86 9.58 -24.55
CA SER A 40 -12.08 10.80 -23.76
C SER A 40 -10.80 11.26 -23.05
N ALA A 41 -10.24 12.37 -23.55
CA ALA A 41 -9.06 13.00 -22.95
C ALA A 41 -9.30 13.47 -21.49
N ALA A 42 -10.52 13.91 -21.18
CA ALA A 42 -10.89 14.34 -19.82
C ALA A 42 -10.93 13.16 -18.84
N ALA A 43 -11.55 12.04 -19.23
CA ALA A 43 -11.59 10.82 -18.43
C ALA A 43 -10.18 10.24 -18.26
N ALA A 44 -9.36 10.25 -19.30
CA ALA A 44 -7.96 9.85 -19.27
C ALA A 44 -7.17 10.68 -18.24
N GLY A 45 -7.30 12.01 -18.31
CA GLY A 45 -6.64 12.92 -17.38
C GLY A 45 -7.04 12.68 -15.94
N LEU A 46 -8.34 12.52 -15.65
CA LEU A 46 -8.85 12.21 -14.30
C LEU A 46 -8.30 10.88 -13.78
N LEU A 47 -8.30 9.83 -14.59
CA LEU A 47 -7.76 8.53 -14.23
C LEU A 47 -6.29 8.62 -13.83
N LEU A 48 -5.46 9.23 -14.67
CA LEU A 48 -4.03 9.37 -14.41
C LEU A 48 -3.75 10.23 -13.17
N LEU A 49 -4.47 11.33 -12.97
CA LEU A 49 -4.36 12.15 -11.76
C LEU A 49 -4.75 11.37 -10.49
N THR A 50 -5.77 10.53 -10.57
CA THR A 50 -6.17 9.66 -9.44
C THR A 50 -5.06 8.68 -9.11
N PHE A 51 -4.42 8.05 -10.09
CA PHE A 51 -3.27 7.18 -9.88
C PHE A 51 -2.07 7.91 -9.28
N GLN A 52 -1.79 9.14 -9.72
CA GLN A 52 -0.72 9.97 -9.15
C GLN A 52 -1.01 10.36 -7.70
N ALA A 53 -2.24 10.76 -7.38
CA ALA A 53 -2.65 11.07 -6.02
C ALA A 53 -2.53 9.84 -5.11
N PHE A 54 -2.99 8.68 -5.58
CA PHE A 54 -2.83 7.42 -4.85
C PHE A 54 -1.35 7.06 -4.63
N ALA A 55 -0.51 7.24 -5.64
CA ALA A 55 0.93 7.00 -5.54
C ALA A 55 1.60 7.92 -4.52
N ALA A 56 1.25 9.20 -4.48
CA ALA A 56 1.74 10.14 -3.47
C ALA A 56 1.37 9.71 -2.05
N MET A 57 0.13 9.23 -1.85
CA MET A 57 -0.30 8.65 -0.57
C MET A 57 0.49 7.40 -0.19
N LEU A 58 0.80 6.52 -1.15
CA LEU A 58 1.64 5.33 -0.89
C LEU A 58 3.05 5.72 -0.43
N VAL A 59 3.67 6.72 -1.06
CA VAL A 59 4.98 7.24 -0.64
C VAL A 59 4.90 7.80 0.77
N LEU A 60 3.92 8.65 1.05
CA LEU A 60 3.73 9.26 2.37
C LEU A 60 3.56 8.19 3.46
N VAL A 61 2.66 7.23 3.26
CA VAL A 61 2.41 6.14 4.22
C VAL A 61 3.64 5.25 4.38
N GLY A 62 4.36 4.98 3.29
CA GLY A 62 5.59 4.18 3.32
C GLY A 62 6.69 4.85 4.15
N VAL A 63 6.96 6.12 3.90
CA VAL A 63 7.94 6.93 4.64
C VAL A 63 7.55 7.04 6.11
N PHE A 64 6.26 7.32 6.40
CA PHE A 64 5.77 7.45 7.77
C PHE A 64 5.90 6.13 8.55
N LYS A 65 5.58 5.00 7.93
CA LYS A 65 5.80 3.67 8.54
C LYS A 65 7.28 3.38 8.81
N MET A 66 8.17 3.77 7.89
CA MET A 66 9.62 3.62 8.11
C MET A 66 10.08 4.48 9.29
N PHE A 67 9.62 5.73 9.36
CA PHE A 67 9.96 6.63 10.45
C PHE A 67 9.53 6.06 11.81
N ILE A 68 8.27 5.62 11.94
CA ILE A 68 7.76 5.01 13.18
C ILE A 68 8.54 3.74 13.54
N ALA A 69 8.84 2.90 12.56
CA ALA A 69 9.57 1.65 12.81
C ALA A 69 11.02 1.88 13.25
N LEU A 70 11.69 2.89 12.69
CA LEU A 70 13.10 3.17 12.98
C LEU A 70 13.35 3.92 14.28
N PHE A 71 12.42 4.79 14.68
CA PHE A 71 12.61 5.66 15.84
C PHE A 71 11.81 5.17 17.07
N PRO A 72 10.49 5.42 17.19
CA PRO A 72 9.78 5.08 18.43
C PRO A 72 9.58 3.57 18.63
N PHE A 73 9.31 2.81 17.56
CA PHE A 73 9.11 1.37 17.67
C PHE A 73 10.38 0.64 18.11
N ARG A 74 11.54 1.03 17.57
CA ARG A 74 12.83 0.48 17.97
C ARG A 74 13.22 0.82 19.40
N LYS A 75 12.71 1.94 19.93
CA LYS A 75 12.89 2.34 21.35
C LYS A 75 11.92 1.65 22.30
N GLY A 76 10.99 0.83 21.79
CA GLY A 76 10.01 0.12 22.61
C GLY A 76 8.84 1.00 23.08
N GLU A 77 8.59 2.13 22.45
CA GLU A 77 7.49 3.02 22.82
C GLU A 77 6.14 2.39 22.47
N LYS A 78 5.30 2.13 23.46
CA LYS A 78 4.01 1.42 23.31
C LYS A 78 3.06 2.07 22.29
N TRP A 79 3.03 3.39 22.23
CA TRP A 79 2.16 4.11 21.31
C TRP A 79 2.49 3.80 19.84
N SER A 80 3.76 3.57 19.50
CA SER A 80 4.19 3.25 18.15
C SER A 80 3.64 1.92 17.65
N TRP A 81 3.49 0.95 18.55
CA TRP A 81 2.86 -0.34 18.25
C TRP A 81 1.37 -0.15 17.89
N TRP A 82 0.64 0.66 18.70
CA TRP A 82 -0.76 0.96 18.44
C TRP A 82 -0.95 1.71 17.11
N VAL A 83 -0.10 2.67 16.81
CA VAL A 83 -0.15 3.42 15.54
C VAL A 83 0.09 2.49 14.36
N LEU A 84 1.10 1.61 14.41
CA LEU A 84 1.35 0.64 13.34
C LEU A 84 0.21 -0.38 13.18
N LEU A 85 -0.43 -0.77 14.29
CA LEU A 85 -1.62 -1.62 14.26
C LEU A 85 -2.77 -0.92 13.53
N VAL A 86 -3.15 0.28 13.96
CA VAL A 86 -4.29 1.04 13.39
C VAL A 86 -4.07 1.32 11.91
N ILE A 87 -2.87 1.83 11.53
CA ILE A 87 -2.54 2.09 10.12
C ILE A 87 -2.60 0.80 9.30
N GLY A 88 -2.14 -0.32 9.85
CA GLY A 88 -2.20 -1.60 9.16
C GLY A 88 -3.62 -2.11 9.00
N VAL A 89 -4.45 -2.04 10.05
CA VAL A 89 -5.87 -2.46 9.98
C VAL A 89 -6.61 -1.66 8.89
N ILE A 90 -6.45 -0.34 8.85
CA ILE A 90 -7.08 0.51 7.83
C ILE A 90 -6.54 0.14 6.44
N ALA A 91 -5.21 0.05 6.29
CA ALA A 91 -4.59 -0.23 5.01
C ALA A 91 -5.01 -1.60 4.45
N TYR A 92 -4.90 -2.66 5.25
CA TYR A 92 -5.24 -4.02 4.80
C TYR A 92 -6.75 -4.26 4.75
N GLY A 93 -7.54 -3.59 5.60
CA GLY A 93 -9.00 -3.60 5.52
C GLY A 93 -9.51 -3.08 4.16
N PHE A 94 -8.77 -2.16 3.53
CA PHE A 94 -9.06 -1.68 2.18
C PHE A 94 -8.35 -2.53 1.09
N MET A 95 -7.07 -2.81 1.25
CA MET A 95 -6.25 -3.48 0.21
C MET A 95 -6.67 -4.91 -0.05
N VAL A 96 -7.13 -5.65 0.96
CA VAL A 96 -7.57 -7.05 0.80
C VAL A 96 -8.81 -7.13 -0.09
N PRO A 97 -9.96 -6.47 0.22
CA PRO A 97 -11.11 -6.45 -0.68
C PRO A 97 -10.77 -5.94 -2.08
N TYR A 98 -9.98 -4.87 -2.16
CA TYR A 98 -9.55 -4.28 -3.42
C TYR A 98 -8.79 -5.28 -4.31
N SER A 99 -7.86 -6.07 -3.75
CA SER A 99 -7.11 -7.07 -4.52
C SER A 99 -7.99 -8.19 -5.07
N PHE A 100 -9.03 -8.59 -4.33
CA PHE A 100 -10.02 -9.56 -4.82
C PHE A 100 -10.93 -8.99 -5.90
N ILE A 101 -11.33 -7.72 -5.81
CA ILE A 101 -12.14 -7.04 -6.84
C ILE A 101 -11.36 -6.95 -8.15
N ILE A 102 -10.07 -6.60 -8.11
CA ILE A 102 -9.22 -6.57 -9.30
C ILE A 102 -9.04 -7.97 -9.91
N GLY A 103 -9.05 -9.03 -9.08
CA GLY A 103 -8.94 -10.41 -9.55
C GLY A 103 -7.56 -10.81 -10.09
N SER A 104 -6.56 -9.92 -10.02
CA SER A 104 -5.19 -10.24 -10.46
C SER A 104 -4.50 -11.13 -9.44
N MET A 105 -4.12 -12.35 -9.85
CA MET A 105 -3.40 -13.30 -8.98
C MET A 105 -2.13 -12.72 -8.39
N MET A 106 -1.40 -11.90 -9.15
CA MET A 106 -0.19 -11.22 -8.68
C MET A 106 -0.52 -10.22 -7.56
N THR A 107 -1.56 -9.43 -7.74
CA THR A 107 -2.01 -8.43 -6.73
C THR A 107 -2.46 -9.13 -5.45
N ILE A 108 -3.22 -10.21 -5.56
CA ILE A 108 -3.68 -11.00 -4.41
C ILE A 108 -2.48 -11.58 -3.66
N ALA A 109 -1.55 -12.25 -4.36
CA ALA A 109 -0.38 -12.86 -3.75
C ALA A 109 0.49 -11.83 -3.01
N VAL A 110 0.78 -10.70 -3.63
CA VAL A 110 1.56 -9.62 -3.01
C VAL A 110 0.86 -9.05 -1.77
N THR A 111 -0.46 -8.84 -1.84
CA THR A 111 -1.25 -8.33 -0.71
C THR A 111 -1.26 -9.31 0.47
N VAL A 112 -1.43 -10.61 0.21
CA VAL A 112 -1.43 -11.65 1.25
C VAL A 112 -0.05 -11.78 1.89
N ILE A 113 1.02 -11.81 1.11
CA ILE A 113 2.40 -11.87 1.63
C ILE A 113 2.68 -10.63 2.51
N ALA A 114 2.31 -9.44 2.04
CA ALA A 114 2.51 -8.21 2.78
C ALA A 114 1.71 -8.18 4.10
N LEU A 115 0.47 -8.70 4.10
CA LEU A 115 -0.36 -8.85 5.30
C LEU A 115 0.28 -9.79 6.32
N ILE A 116 0.78 -10.95 5.89
CA ILE A 116 1.46 -11.92 6.75
C ILE A 116 2.70 -11.29 7.38
N LEU A 117 3.54 -10.64 6.59
CA LEU A 117 4.74 -9.96 7.08
C LEU A 117 4.41 -8.85 8.09
N TRP A 118 3.34 -8.10 7.86
CA TRP A 118 2.88 -7.08 8.80
C TRP A 118 2.39 -7.70 10.12
N LEU A 119 1.60 -8.78 10.07
CA LEU A 119 1.15 -9.49 11.26
C LEU A 119 2.34 -10.04 12.08
N ILE A 120 3.32 -10.67 11.42
CA ILE A 120 4.53 -11.16 12.09
C ILE A 120 5.27 -10.00 12.77
N ALA A 121 5.46 -8.89 12.06
CA ALA A 121 6.16 -7.71 12.57
C ALA A 121 5.48 -7.08 13.80
N LEU A 122 4.16 -7.20 13.93
CA LEU A 122 3.41 -6.72 15.09
C LEU A 122 3.34 -7.73 16.23
N LEU A 123 3.11 -9.00 15.91
CA LEU A 123 2.85 -10.05 16.93
C LEU A 123 4.13 -10.46 17.64
N VAL A 124 5.26 -10.55 16.95
CA VAL A 124 6.53 -10.95 17.54
C VAL A 124 6.95 -10.05 18.70
N PRO A 125 6.98 -8.71 18.56
CA PRO A 125 7.37 -7.83 19.66
C PRO A 125 6.20 -7.47 20.60
N ALA A 126 4.96 -7.86 20.32
CA ALA A 126 3.77 -7.44 21.06
C ALA A 126 3.90 -7.73 22.57
N ARG A 127 4.34 -8.94 22.94
CA ARG A 127 4.51 -9.32 24.36
C ARG A 127 5.54 -8.43 25.05
N ALA A 128 6.70 -8.22 24.41
CA ALA A 128 7.77 -7.40 24.98
C ALA A 128 7.34 -5.93 25.13
N MET A 129 6.64 -5.40 24.15
CA MET A 129 6.23 -3.99 24.13
C MET A 129 5.03 -3.70 25.03
N LEU A 130 4.06 -4.63 25.13
CA LEU A 130 2.84 -4.43 25.92
C LEU A 130 3.03 -4.78 27.41
N SER A 131 3.91 -5.75 27.73
CA SER A 131 4.18 -6.18 29.10
C SER A 131 5.25 -5.37 29.81
N ALA A 132 6.05 -4.57 29.12
CA ALA A 132 7.02 -3.68 29.76
C ALA A 132 6.29 -2.72 30.70
N LYS A 133 6.47 -2.93 32.01
CA LYS A 133 6.03 -1.95 33.02
C LYS A 133 6.79 -0.64 32.81
N GLN A 134 6.08 0.46 32.79
CA GLN A 134 6.66 1.81 32.82
C GLN A 134 7.44 2.00 34.12
#